data_2f1f359220954517fbdc8560aa323df0
#
_entry.id   2f1f359220954517fbdc8560aa323df0
#
_cell.length_a   1.000
_cell.length_b   1.000
_cell.length_c   1.000
_cell.angle_alpha   90.00
_cell.angle_beta   90.00
_cell.angle_gamma   90.00
#
_symmetry.space_group_name_H-M   'P 1'
#
loop_
_entity.id
_entity.type
_entity.pdbx_description
1 polymer ?
#
loop_
_entity_poly.entity_id
_entity_poly.type
_entity_poly.pdbx_seq_one_letter_code
_entity_poly.pdbx_strand_id
1 'polypeptide(L)'
;ALKDSPRISTAQKERIQTFARAHNFCPNVIGEALRYSRTQPMKVIGVIIPEFAHYFFSSVLSGIEEEASARGYRVMVAQSNERYDKEVAICEDFYKNKVCGIIVSQAKDTMRYTHFQRLMDNGVPLVFYDRICTGVNCSRVVVDDYMGAFTAVTHLIDSGCKRIAFYGSPMNLEISKNRYNGYHDALVKHGLEEI
;
A
#
# COMPACT_ATOMS: atom_id res chain seq x y z
N ALA A 1 3.09 -6.10 36.03
CA ALA A 1 4.26 -5.31 36.39
C ALA A 1 4.92 -4.71 35.15
N LEU A 2 5.29 -5.53 34.14
CA LEU A 2 5.94 -5.05 32.91
C LEU A 2 5.03 -4.16 32.06
N LYS A 3 3.70 -4.31 32.16
CA LYS A 3 2.67 -3.52 31.44
C LYS A 3 1.95 -2.50 32.33
N ASP A 4 2.60 -2.02 33.35
CA ASP A 4 2.09 -0.97 34.26
C ASP A 4 0.69 -1.23 34.84
N SER A 5 0.38 -2.46 35.21
CA SER A 5 -0.89 -2.83 35.84
C SER A 5 -1.17 -2.05 37.14
N PRO A 6 -2.36 -1.45 37.32
CA PRO A 6 -2.71 -0.75 38.54
C PRO A 6 -2.83 -1.65 39.78
N ARG A 7 -2.86 -2.98 39.58
CA ARG A 7 -2.95 -3.99 40.67
C ARG A 7 -1.62 -4.27 41.38
N ILE A 8 -0.52 -3.65 40.96
CA ILE A 8 0.82 -3.90 41.48
C ILE A 8 1.40 -2.58 41.98
N SER A 9 1.99 -2.58 43.19
CA SER A 9 2.58 -1.37 43.77
C SER A 9 3.77 -0.85 42.94
N THR A 10 4.01 0.46 42.97
CA THR A 10 5.08 1.11 42.22
C THR A 10 6.45 0.50 42.53
N ALA A 11 6.76 0.30 43.80
CA ALA A 11 8.02 -0.30 44.24
C ALA A 11 8.23 -1.73 43.69
N GLN A 12 7.16 -2.53 43.60
CA GLN A 12 7.22 -3.88 43.06
C GLN A 12 7.35 -3.89 41.53
N LYS A 13 6.74 -2.92 40.85
CA LYS A 13 6.93 -2.71 39.40
C LYS A 13 8.38 -2.40 39.08
N GLU A 14 8.98 -1.45 39.79
CA GLU A 14 10.37 -1.04 39.58
C GLU A 14 11.34 -2.22 39.78
N ARG A 15 11.17 -3.00 40.85
CA ARG A 15 12.00 -4.20 41.08
C ARG A 15 11.89 -5.20 39.93
N ILE A 16 10.69 -5.49 39.46
CA ILE A 16 10.49 -6.46 38.37
C ILE A 16 11.02 -5.91 37.03
N GLN A 17 10.84 -4.62 36.74
CA GLN A 17 11.38 -3.99 35.54
C GLN A 17 12.93 -3.95 35.55
N THR A 18 13.53 -3.63 36.70
CA THR A 18 15.00 -3.64 36.86
C THR A 18 15.55 -5.05 36.70
N PHE A 19 14.96 -6.05 37.32
CA PHE A 19 15.35 -7.44 37.16
C PHE A 19 15.21 -7.91 35.70
N ALA A 20 14.11 -7.60 35.02
CA ALA A 20 13.89 -7.94 33.62
C ALA A 20 14.94 -7.31 32.70
N ARG A 21 15.30 -6.03 32.93
CA ARG A 21 16.35 -5.34 32.17
C ARG A 21 17.76 -5.98 32.44
N ALA A 22 18.07 -6.27 33.70
CA ALA A 22 19.33 -6.87 34.04
C ALA A 22 19.55 -8.27 33.44
N HIS A 23 18.45 -8.98 33.13
CA HIS A 23 18.50 -10.33 32.55
C HIS A 23 18.10 -10.32 31.05
N ASN A 24 18.07 -9.15 30.38
CA ASN A 24 17.71 -9.00 29.00
C ASN A 24 16.36 -9.68 28.64
N PHE A 25 15.42 -9.71 29.61
CA PHE A 25 14.12 -10.32 29.39
C PHE A 25 13.27 -9.43 28.48
N CYS A 26 12.96 -9.93 27.29
CA CYS A 26 12.03 -9.30 26.37
C CYS A 26 10.73 -10.13 26.31
N PRO A 27 9.58 -9.55 26.60
CA PRO A 27 8.30 -10.26 26.46
C PRO A 27 8.11 -10.77 25.02
N ASN A 28 7.68 -12.01 24.86
CA ASN A 28 7.39 -12.55 23.54
C ASN A 28 6.12 -11.91 23.00
N VAL A 29 6.26 -11.05 21.99
CA VAL A 29 5.15 -10.31 21.34
C VAL A 29 4.12 -11.27 20.74
N ILE A 30 4.56 -12.43 20.22
CA ILE A 30 3.67 -13.46 19.67
C ILE A 30 2.86 -14.12 20.78
N GLY A 31 3.50 -14.47 21.89
CA GLY A 31 2.81 -15.04 23.06
C GLY A 31 1.83 -14.06 23.70
N GLU A 32 2.12 -12.78 23.67
CA GLU A 32 1.20 -11.71 24.08
C GLU A 32 0.02 -11.55 23.11
N ALA A 33 0.29 -11.53 21.82
CA ALA A 33 -0.75 -11.46 20.77
C ALA A 33 -1.72 -12.65 20.88
N LEU A 34 -1.25 -13.86 21.15
CA LEU A 34 -2.10 -15.04 21.36
C LEU A 34 -2.99 -14.91 22.61
N ARG A 35 -2.54 -14.25 23.68
CA ARG A 35 -3.34 -14.02 24.91
C ARG A 35 -4.36 -12.90 24.73
N TYR A 36 -4.07 -11.90 23.89
CA TYR A 36 -4.90 -10.69 23.72
C TYR A 36 -5.53 -10.59 22.33
N SER A 37 -5.39 -11.61 21.46
CA SER A 37 -5.90 -11.59 20.07
C SER A 37 -7.42 -11.40 19.97
N ARG A 38 -8.15 -11.59 21.06
CA ARG A 38 -9.58 -11.25 21.15
C ARG A 38 -9.85 -9.78 21.45
N THR A 39 -8.87 -9.00 21.90
CA THR A 39 -9.10 -7.63 22.40
C THR A 39 -8.23 -6.56 21.73
N GLN A 40 -7.12 -6.92 21.08
CA GLN A 40 -6.30 -5.96 20.33
C GLN A 40 -5.73 -6.61 19.07
N PRO A 41 -6.05 -6.09 17.87
CA PRO A 41 -5.42 -6.55 16.62
C PRO A 41 -3.92 -6.30 16.66
N MET A 42 -3.16 -7.15 15.99
CA MET A 42 -1.73 -6.90 15.77
C MET A 42 -1.60 -5.56 15.02
N LYS A 43 -0.75 -4.66 15.54
CA LYS A 43 -0.47 -3.38 14.88
C LYS A 43 0.55 -3.57 13.75
N VAL A 44 0.22 -4.40 12.78
CA VAL A 44 1.06 -4.66 11.61
C VAL A 44 0.24 -4.38 10.36
N ILE A 45 0.73 -3.50 9.51
CA ILE A 45 0.15 -3.17 8.20
C ILE A 45 0.93 -3.95 7.14
N GLY A 46 0.24 -4.67 6.26
CA GLY A 46 0.82 -5.28 5.07
C GLY A 46 0.96 -4.24 3.96
N VAL A 47 2.11 -4.20 3.29
CA VAL A 47 2.31 -3.35 2.10
C VAL A 47 2.73 -4.23 0.94
N ILE A 48 1.95 -4.20 -0.15
CA ILE A 48 2.25 -4.92 -1.38
C ILE A 48 2.70 -3.91 -2.42
N ILE A 49 3.92 -4.10 -2.92
CA ILE A 49 4.50 -3.28 -3.98
C ILE A 49 4.78 -4.13 -5.21
N PRO A 50 4.73 -3.56 -6.42
CA PRO A 50 5.11 -4.28 -7.64
C PRO A 50 6.60 -4.64 -7.67
N GLU A 51 7.49 -3.66 -7.45
CA GLU A 51 8.94 -3.83 -7.51
C GLU A 51 9.68 -2.90 -6.54
N PHE A 52 10.69 -3.43 -5.82
CA PHE A 52 11.56 -2.64 -4.94
C PHE A 52 12.51 -1.72 -5.71
N ALA A 53 12.97 -2.17 -6.88
CA ALA A 53 13.96 -1.45 -7.66
C ALA A 53 13.45 -0.10 -8.22
N HIS A 54 12.14 0.08 -8.28
CA HIS A 54 11.55 1.31 -8.81
C HIS A 54 11.50 2.39 -7.72
N TYR A 55 12.19 3.52 -7.97
CA TYR A 55 12.32 4.64 -7.02
C TYR A 55 10.97 5.13 -6.45
N PHE A 56 9.93 5.20 -7.28
CA PHE A 56 8.61 5.63 -6.86
C PHE A 56 8.07 4.76 -5.72
N PHE A 57 8.09 3.42 -5.87
CA PHE A 57 7.55 2.52 -4.84
C PHE A 57 8.38 2.55 -3.56
N SER A 58 9.70 2.65 -3.65
CA SER A 58 10.57 2.77 -2.47
C SER A 58 10.34 4.10 -1.74
N SER A 59 10.10 5.19 -2.46
CA SER A 59 9.78 6.50 -1.88
C SER A 59 8.43 6.50 -1.15
N VAL A 60 7.39 5.91 -1.77
CA VAL A 60 6.07 5.74 -1.13
C VAL A 60 6.17 4.86 0.11
N LEU A 61 6.94 3.76 0.03
CA LEU A 61 7.15 2.85 1.15
C LEU A 61 7.81 3.56 2.34
N SER A 62 8.78 4.44 2.08
CA SER A 62 9.42 5.25 3.13
C SER A 62 8.40 6.13 3.87
N GLY A 63 7.50 6.80 3.13
CA GLY A 63 6.44 7.60 3.74
C GLY A 63 5.42 6.77 4.52
N ILE A 64 5.07 5.59 4.02
CA ILE A 64 4.18 4.65 4.73
C ILE A 64 4.83 4.19 6.05
N GLU A 65 6.11 3.84 6.02
CA GLU A 65 6.84 3.36 7.21
C GLU A 65 6.94 4.45 8.26
N GLU A 66 7.31 5.66 7.88
CA GLU A 66 7.42 6.81 8.78
C GLU A 66 6.10 7.10 9.50
N GLU A 67 5.00 7.18 8.75
CA GLU A 67 3.68 7.45 9.30
C GLU A 67 3.14 6.28 10.15
N ALA A 68 3.35 5.05 9.73
CA ALA A 68 2.98 3.87 10.49
C ALA A 68 3.74 3.79 11.82
N SER A 69 5.06 4.02 11.80
CA SER A 69 5.93 4.01 12.96
C SER A 69 5.54 5.09 13.98
N ALA A 70 5.26 6.32 13.52
CA ALA A 70 4.79 7.41 14.36
C ALA A 70 3.47 7.07 15.11
N ARG A 71 2.62 6.24 14.53
CA ARG A 71 1.36 5.75 15.13
C ARG A 71 1.48 4.42 15.86
N GLY A 72 2.69 3.89 16.02
CA GLY A 72 2.97 2.65 16.70
C GLY A 72 2.56 1.39 15.94
N TYR A 73 2.46 1.47 14.60
CA TYR A 73 2.31 0.33 13.71
C TYR A 73 3.66 -0.12 13.17
N ARG A 74 3.75 -1.37 12.81
CA ARG A 74 4.87 -1.94 12.04
C ARG A 74 4.42 -2.20 10.62
N VAL A 75 5.34 -2.20 9.67
CA VAL A 75 5.08 -2.47 8.26
C VAL A 75 5.69 -3.82 7.90
N MET A 76 4.90 -4.68 7.26
CA MET A 76 5.33 -5.92 6.62
C MET A 76 5.24 -5.71 5.13
N VAL A 77 6.39 -5.76 4.43
CA VAL A 77 6.45 -5.47 3.00
C VAL A 77 6.65 -6.74 2.19
N ALA A 78 5.92 -6.85 1.09
CA ALA A 78 6.11 -7.92 0.12
C ALA A 78 6.05 -7.37 -1.31
N GLN A 79 6.78 -8.03 -2.22
CA GLN A 79 6.90 -7.65 -3.62
C GLN A 79 6.21 -8.68 -4.51
N SER A 80 5.26 -8.22 -5.34
CA SER A 80 4.54 -9.10 -6.28
C SER A 80 5.37 -9.46 -7.53
N ASN A 81 6.42 -8.71 -7.84
CA ASN A 81 7.19 -8.82 -9.09
C ASN A 81 6.28 -8.73 -10.33
N GLU A 82 5.28 -7.87 -10.28
CA GLU A 82 4.29 -7.65 -11.35
C GLU A 82 3.48 -8.92 -11.73
N ARG A 83 3.44 -9.92 -10.85
CA ARG A 83 2.81 -11.21 -11.11
C ARG A 83 1.57 -11.42 -10.25
N TYR A 84 0.47 -11.79 -10.91
CA TYR A 84 -0.82 -12.09 -10.27
C TYR A 84 -0.74 -13.23 -9.23
N ASP A 85 -0.07 -14.34 -9.58
CA ASP A 85 0.04 -15.49 -8.68
C ASP A 85 0.79 -15.17 -7.38
N LYS A 86 1.84 -14.34 -7.46
CA LYS A 86 2.55 -13.86 -6.29
C LYS A 86 1.72 -12.89 -5.46
N GLU A 87 1.00 -11.98 -6.10
CA GLU A 87 0.10 -11.05 -5.40
C GLU A 87 -0.96 -11.82 -4.59
N VAL A 88 -1.57 -12.86 -5.19
CA VAL A 88 -2.51 -13.75 -4.48
C VAL A 88 -1.86 -14.43 -3.28
N ALA A 89 -0.68 -15.02 -3.46
CA ALA A 89 0.05 -15.70 -2.38
C ALA A 89 0.38 -14.74 -1.23
N ILE A 90 0.83 -13.53 -1.54
CA ILE A 90 1.13 -12.49 -0.53
C ILE A 90 -0.14 -12.10 0.24
N CYS A 91 -1.26 -11.93 -0.45
CA CYS A 91 -2.55 -11.63 0.20
C CYS A 91 -2.95 -12.73 1.19
N GLU A 92 -2.77 -14.01 0.82
CA GLU A 92 -3.02 -15.14 1.72
C GLU A 92 -2.07 -15.16 2.92
N ASP A 93 -0.80 -14.88 2.71
CA ASP A 93 0.20 -14.84 3.78
C ASP A 93 -0.08 -13.70 4.75
N PHE A 94 -0.43 -12.52 4.28
CA PHE A 94 -0.82 -11.39 5.12
C PHE A 94 -2.08 -11.70 5.93
N TYR A 95 -3.06 -12.35 5.31
CA TYR A 95 -4.25 -12.82 6.02
C TYR A 95 -3.92 -13.82 7.14
N LYS A 96 -3.07 -14.81 6.86
CA LYS A 96 -2.60 -15.82 7.86
C LYS A 96 -1.81 -15.16 8.99
N ASN A 97 -0.99 -14.16 8.67
CA ASN A 97 -0.20 -13.39 9.64
C ASN A 97 -1.02 -12.32 10.39
N LYS A 98 -2.35 -12.24 10.15
CA LYS A 98 -3.26 -11.34 10.88
C LYS A 98 -2.84 -9.88 10.82
N VAL A 99 -2.38 -9.39 9.67
CA VAL A 99 -2.17 -7.95 9.48
C VAL A 99 -3.47 -7.19 9.72
N CYS A 100 -3.40 -5.99 10.27
CA CYS A 100 -4.58 -5.20 10.60
C CYS A 100 -5.18 -4.46 9.40
N GLY A 101 -4.49 -4.43 8.28
CA GLY A 101 -4.91 -3.84 7.01
C GLY A 101 -3.81 -3.98 5.96
N ILE A 102 -4.15 -3.76 4.70
CA ILE A 102 -3.22 -3.90 3.58
C ILE A 102 -3.25 -2.64 2.72
N ILE A 103 -2.08 -2.10 2.41
CA ILE A 103 -1.86 -1.05 1.41
C ILE A 103 -1.25 -1.72 0.19
N VAL A 104 -1.84 -1.54 -1.00
CA VAL A 104 -1.44 -2.29 -2.19
C VAL A 104 -1.40 -1.41 -3.44
N SER A 105 -0.33 -1.54 -4.22
CA SER A 105 -0.29 -1.15 -5.62
C SER A 105 -0.38 -2.42 -6.46
N GLN A 106 -1.41 -2.50 -7.29
CA GLN A 106 -1.76 -3.69 -8.07
C GLN A 106 -0.64 -4.09 -9.03
N ALA A 107 -0.38 -5.40 -9.13
CA ALA A 107 0.49 -5.93 -10.17
C ALA A 107 -0.13 -5.72 -11.56
N LYS A 108 0.70 -5.45 -12.58
CA LYS A 108 0.20 -5.21 -13.95
C LYS A 108 -0.45 -6.45 -14.59
N ASP A 109 -0.09 -7.66 -14.14
CA ASP A 109 -0.68 -8.90 -14.63
C ASP A 109 -2.02 -9.23 -13.95
N THR A 110 -2.48 -8.42 -12.99
CA THR A 110 -3.70 -8.67 -12.22
C THR A 110 -4.93 -8.35 -13.07
N MET A 111 -5.63 -9.42 -13.49
CA MET A 111 -6.87 -9.35 -14.28
C MET A 111 -8.10 -9.80 -13.48
N ARG A 112 -7.91 -10.36 -12.28
CA ARG A 112 -8.98 -10.85 -11.40
C ARG A 112 -8.77 -10.29 -10.01
N TYR A 113 -9.85 -9.97 -9.30
CA TYR A 113 -9.82 -9.25 -8.03
C TYR A 113 -10.35 -10.04 -6.84
N THR A 114 -10.61 -11.34 -7.07
CA THR A 114 -11.23 -12.21 -6.06
C THR A 114 -10.41 -12.34 -4.76
N HIS A 115 -9.09 -12.29 -4.84
CA HIS A 115 -8.20 -12.32 -3.68
C HIS A 115 -8.35 -11.05 -2.81
N PHE A 116 -8.49 -9.88 -3.41
CA PHE A 116 -8.74 -8.64 -2.70
C PHE A 116 -10.14 -8.62 -2.08
N GLN A 117 -11.16 -9.04 -2.85
CA GLN A 117 -12.53 -9.12 -2.35
C GLN A 117 -12.61 -10.07 -1.15
N ARG A 118 -11.96 -11.24 -1.23
CA ARG A 118 -11.90 -12.20 -0.13
C ARG A 118 -11.28 -11.64 1.15
N LEU A 119 -10.25 -10.80 1.04
CA LEU A 119 -9.65 -10.11 2.19
C LEU A 119 -10.68 -9.20 2.87
N MET A 120 -11.39 -8.39 2.09
CA MET A 120 -12.41 -7.47 2.61
C MET A 120 -13.59 -8.21 3.22
N ASP A 121 -14.08 -9.27 2.58
CA ASP A 121 -15.15 -10.13 3.09
C ASP A 121 -14.78 -10.78 4.44
N ASN A 122 -13.47 -10.98 4.67
CA ASN A 122 -12.93 -11.47 5.94
C ASN A 122 -12.53 -10.33 6.91
N GLY A 123 -12.94 -9.10 6.65
CA GLY A 123 -12.76 -7.96 7.54
C GLY A 123 -11.34 -7.35 7.54
N VAL A 124 -10.51 -7.62 6.53
CA VAL A 124 -9.20 -6.98 6.37
C VAL A 124 -9.36 -5.72 5.52
N PRO A 125 -9.16 -4.51 6.08
CA PRO A 125 -9.24 -3.28 5.32
C PRO A 125 -8.17 -3.20 4.23
N LEU A 126 -8.57 -2.67 3.06
CA LEU A 126 -7.69 -2.45 1.92
C LEU A 126 -7.62 -0.97 1.56
N VAL A 127 -6.43 -0.52 1.18
CA VAL A 127 -6.18 0.78 0.56
C VAL A 127 -5.34 0.55 -0.70
N PHE A 128 -5.86 0.92 -1.85
CA PHE A 128 -5.06 0.96 -3.07
C PHE A 128 -4.29 2.29 -3.17
N TYR A 129 -3.10 2.25 -3.75
CA TYR A 129 -2.38 3.45 -4.15
C TYR A 129 -1.79 3.28 -5.54
N ASP A 130 -1.63 4.38 -6.28
CA ASP A 130 -1.09 4.43 -7.63
C ASP A 130 -1.90 3.53 -8.59
N ARG A 131 -1.64 2.23 -8.62
CA ARG A 131 -2.37 1.27 -9.43
C ARG A 131 -3.53 0.69 -8.66
N ILE A 132 -4.73 0.95 -9.12
CA ILE A 132 -5.96 0.62 -8.44
C ILE A 132 -6.76 -0.46 -9.16
N CYS A 133 -7.51 -1.22 -8.38
CA CYS A 133 -8.55 -2.11 -8.86
C CYS A 133 -9.92 -1.41 -8.76
N THR A 134 -10.59 -1.20 -9.89
CA THR A 134 -11.93 -0.59 -9.91
C THR A 134 -13.04 -1.56 -9.50
N GLY A 135 -12.78 -2.87 -9.57
CA GLY A 135 -13.73 -3.93 -9.21
C GLY A 135 -13.87 -4.18 -7.70
N VAL A 136 -13.08 -3.49 -6.86
CA VAL A 136 -13.15 -3.62 -5.39
C VAL A 136 -13.49 -2.26 -4.77
N ASN A 137 -14.52 -2.25 -3.92
CA ASN A 137 -14.96 -1.01 -3.25
C ASN A 137 -14.15 -0.78 -1.96
N CYS A 138 -13.07 -0.02 -2.06
CA CYS A 138 -12.21 0.33 -0.93
C CYS A 138 -11.59 1.72 -1.10
N SER A 139 -10.86 2.19 -0.08
CA SER A 139 -10.15 3.47 -0.12
C SER A 139 -9.02 3.44 -1.16
N ARG A 140 -8.77 4.60 -1.78
CA ARG A 140 -7.76 4.75 -2.83
C ARG A 140 -6.99 6.04 -2.65
N VAL A 141 -5.70 6.00 -2.90
CA VAL A 141 -4.81 7.17 -2.93
C VAL A 141 -4.19 7.23 -4.32
N VAL A 142 -4.64 8.15 -5.13
CA VAL A 142 -4.25 8.30 -6.53
C VAL A 142 -3.93 9.76 -6.84
N VAL A 143 -3.17 9.98 -7.90
CA VAL A 143 -3.00 11.28 -8.53
C VAL A 143 -3.98 11.42 -9.70
N ASP A 144 -4.23 12.63 -10.16
CA ASP A 144 -5.03 12.87 -11.35
C ASP A 144 -4.17 12.66 -12.62
N ASP A 145 -4.03 11.40 -13.00
CA ASP A 145 -3.25 11.00 -14.18
C ASP A 145 -3.80 11.56 -15.49
N TYR A 146 -5.14 11.73 -15.58
CA TYR A 146 -5.76 12.33 -16.73
C TYR A 146 -5.33 13.79 -16.89
N MET A 147 -5.55 14.59 -15.85
CA MET A 147 -5.19 16.02 -15.89
C MET A 147 -3.69 16.22 -16.00
N GLY A 148 -2.89 15.35 -15.39
CA GLY A 148 -1.43 15.36 -15.54
C GLY A 148 -0.99 15.20 -16.99
N ALA A 149 -1.52 14.19 -17.68
CA ALA A 149 -1.24 13.95 -19.09
C ALA A 149 -1.80 15.06 -19.99
N PHE A 150 -3.04 15.48 -19.77
CA PHE A 150 -3.67 16.57 -20.49
C PHE A 150 -2.85 17.87 -20.41
N THR A 151 -2.41 18.23 -19.23
CA THR A 151 -1.59 19.43 -18.99
C THR A 151 -0.24 19.34 -19.66
N ALA A 152 0.44 18.18 -19.56
CA ALA A 152 1.71 17.96 -20.19
C ALA A 152 1.66 18.08 -21.72
N VAL A 153 0.65 17.46 -22.33
CA VAL A 153 0.44 17.52 -23.78
C VAL A 153 0.06 18.94 -24.23
N THR A 154 -0.81 19.62 -23.50
CA THR A 154 -1.15 21.03 -23.77
C THR A 154 0.11 21.90 -23.74
N HIS A 155 0.98 21.71 -22.73
CA HIS A 155 2.25 22.44 -22.65
C HIS A 155 3.16 22.22 -23.87
N LEU A 156 3.24 20.97 -24.36
CA LEU A 156 3.99 20.68 -25.61
C LEU A 156 3.41 21.39 -26.81
N ILE A 157 2.08 21.42 -26.95
CA ILE A 157 1.38 22.12 -28.04
C ILE A 157 1.66 23.62 -27.97
N ASP A 158 1.51 24.24 -26.80
CA ASP A 158 1.77 25.65 -26.56
C ASP A 158 3.24 26.03 -26.84
N SER A 159 4.14 25.08 -26.65
CA SER A 159 5.57 25.19 -27.00
C SER A 159 5.85 25.02 -28.49
N GLY A 160 4.83 24.81 -29.33
CA GLY A 160 4.95 24.72 -30.79
C GLY A 160 5.06 23.31 -31.35
N CYS A 161 4.95 22.25 -30.53
CA CYS A 161 4.95 20.86 -31.00
C CYS A 161 3.64 20.54 -31.73
N LYS A 162 3.73 20.05 -32.97
CA LYS A 162 2.58 19.65 -33.78
C LYS A 162 2.40 18.14 -33.94
N ARG A 163 3.43 17.38 -33.64
CA ARG A 163 3.45 15.92 -33.70
C ARG A 163 3.90 15.36 -32.35
N ILE A 164 2.97 14.83 -31.59
CA ILE A 164 3.20 14.35 -30.22
C ILE A 164 2.76 12.89 -30.17
N ALA A 165 3.68 11.99 -29.85
CA ALA A 165 3.41 10.58 -29.70
C ALA A 165 3.22 10.21 -28.22
N PHE A 166 2.35 9.25 -27.95
CA PHE A 166 2.17 8.67 -26.63
C PHE A 166 2.91 7.33 -26.52
N TYR A 167 3.83 7.25 -25.55
CA TYR A 167 4.46 6.00 -25.18
C TYR A 167 3.94 5.56 -23.81
N GLY A 168 3.08 4.57 -23.79
CA GLY A 168 2.33 4.13 -22.58
C GLY A 168 2.58 2.69 -22.17
N SER A 169 2.11 2.37 -20.98
CA SER A 169 2.05 1.01 -20.45
C SER A 169 0.82 0.26 -20.98
N PRO A 170 0.69 -1.07 -20.75
CA PRO A 170 -0.49 -1.83 -21.16
C PRO A 170 -1.80 -1.21 -20.63
N MET A 171 -2.84 -1.23 -21.45
CA MET A 171 -4.12 -0.53 -21.21
C MET A 171 -5.06 -1.27 -20.23
N ASN A 172 -4.60 -2.33 -19.57
CA ASN A 172 -5.34 -3.00 -18.50
C ASN A 172 -5.30 -2.24 -17.15
N LEU A 173 -4.35 -1.31 -16.99
CA LEU A 173 -4.25 -0.48 -15.79
C LEU A 173 -5.03 0.83 -15.96
N GLU A 174 -5.77 1.24 -14.93
CA GLU A 174 -6.52 2.51 -14.93
C GLU A 174 -5.60 3.73 -15.12
N ILE A 175 -4.43 3.72 -14.51
CA ILE A 175 -3.41 4.76 -14.69
C ILE A 175 -3.01 4.94 -16.17
N SER A 176 -2.87 3.83 -16.92
CA SER A 176 -2.53 3.88 -18.35
C SER A 176 -3.65 4.45 -19.18
N LYS A 177 -4.91 4.05 -18.90
CA LYS A 177 -6.09 4.56 -19.58
C LYS A 177 -6.27 6.06 -19.33
N ASN A 178 -6.15 6.49 -18.08
CA ASN A 178 -6.30 7.89 -17.71
C ASN A 178 -5.26 8.78 -18.41
N ARG A 179 -3.99 8.35 -18.41
CA ARG A 179 -2.92 9.08 -19.12
C ARG A 179 -3.17 9.14 -20.63
N TYR A 180 -3.58 8.02 -21.22
CA TYR A 180 -3.92 8.00 -22.65
C TYR A 180 -5.10 8.93 -22.97
N ASN A 181 -6.16 8.86 -22.17
CA ASN A 181 -7.32 9.73 -22.38
C ASN A 181 -6.97 11.22 -22.26
N GLY A 182 -6.12 11.57 -21.26
CA GLY A 182 -5.63 12.95 -21.13
C GLY A 182 -4.79 13.40 -22.33
N TYR A 183 -3.92 12.52 -22.87
CA TYR A 183 -3.18 12.77 -24.09
C TYR A 183 -4.11 12.97 -25.30
N HIS A 184 -5.04 12.02 -25.53
CA HIS A 184 -6.00 12.05 -26.63
C HIS A 184 -6.82 13.34 -26.61
N ASP A 185 -7.46 13.64 -25.48
CA ASP A 185 -8.35 14.78 -25.35
C ASP A 185 -7.63 16.12 -25.50
N ALA A 186 -6.36 16.21 -25.08
CA ALA A 186 -5.56 17.40 -25.32
C ALA A 186 -5.28 17.62 -26.82
N LEU A 187 -4.98 16.56 -27.57
CA LEU A 187 -4.81 16.66 -29.03
C LEU A 187 -6.11 17.07 -29.72
N VAL A 188 -7.21 16.40 -29.41
CA VAL A 188 -8.55 16.71 -29.97
C VAL A 188 -8.93 18.15 -29.72
N LYS A 189 -8.76 18.64 -28.47
CA LYS A 189 -9.04 20.03 -28.09
C LYS A 189 -8.28 21.05 -28.95
N HIS A 190 -7.07 20.72 -29.38
CA HIS A 190 -6.21 21.60 -30.17
C HIS A 190 -6.21 21.28 -31.68
N GLY A 191 -7.08 20.37 -32.13
CA GLY A 191 -7.23 20.01 -33.54
C GLY A 191 -5.99 19.29 -34.13
N LEU A 192 -5.27 18.53 -33.30
CA LEU A 192 -4.14 17.71 -33.72
C LEU A 192 -4.53 16.24 -33.82
N GLU A 193 -3.88 15.51 -34.72
CA GLU A 193 -4.08 14.06 -34.90
C GLU A 193 -3.14 13.25 -34.00
N GLU A 194 -3.61 12.07 -33.60
CA GLU A 194 -2.76 11.06 -32.93
C GLU A 194 -1.74 10.48 -33.92
N ILE A 195 -0.57 10.09 -33.39
CA ILE A 195 0.51 9.49 -34.15
C ILE A 195 0.74 8.05 -33.68
#